data_d8ac5a3f464eb19113c85551729f8621
#
_entry.id   d8ac5a3f464eb19113c85551729f8621
#
_cell.length_a   1.000
_cell.length_b   1.000
_cell.length_c   1.000
_cell.angle_alpha   90.00
_cell.angle_beta   90.00
_cell.angle_gamma   90.00
#
_symmetry.space_group_name_H-M   'P 1'
#
loop_
_entity.id
_entity.type
_entity.pdbx_description
1 polymer ?
#
loop_
_entity_poly.entity_id
_entity_poly.type
_entity_poly.pdbx_seq_one_letter_code
_entity_poly.pdbx_strand_id
1 'polypeptide(L)' 'MAKDVIEVEGLVVENLPNAMFKVELENGHTILGHISGKMRMNYIKIIPGDRVKLEISPYDLNKGRI' A
#
# COMPACT_ATOMS: atom_id res chain seq x y z
N MET A 1 -7.25 6.72 21.57
CA MET A 1 -5.89 6.94 21.24
C MET A 1 -5.67 6.95 19.73
N ALA A 2 -5.04 7.96 19.25
CA ALA A 2 -4.86 8.10 17.82
C ALA A 2 -3.81 7.14 17.30
N LYS A 3 -4.08 6.58 16.15
CA LYS A 3 -3.06 5.82 15.43
C LYS A 3 -2.18 6.82 14.71
N ASP A 4 -0.90 6.71 14.92
CA ASP A 4 0.04 7.56 14.22
C ASP A 4 0.30 6.94 12.84
N VAL A 5 -0.62 7.22 11.92
CA VAL A 5 -0.46 6.75 10.54
C VAL A 5 -0.54 7.93 9.60
N ILE A 6 0.16 7.80 8.49
CA ILE A 6 0.16 8.79 7.44
C ILE A 6 -0.59 8.19 6.25
N GLU A 7 -1.63 8.88 5.80
CA GLU A 7 -2.36 8.44 4.62
C GLU A 7 -1.69 9.03 3.38
N VAL A 8 -1.38 8.15 2.44
CA VAL A 8 -0.77 8.56 1.17
C VAL A 8 -1.46 7.83 0.03
N GLU A 9 -1.36 8.41 -1.14
CA GLU A 9 -1.82 7.76 -2.36
C GLU A 9 -0.61 7.40 -3.21
N GLY A 10 -0.71 6.27 -3.89
CA GLY A 10 0.37 5.83 -4.74
C GLY A 10 -0.16 5.03 -5.91
N LEU A 11 0.74 4.76 -6.84
CA LEU A 11 0.45 4.00 -8.04
C LEU A 11 1.10 2.63 -7.92
N VAL A 12 0.30 1.59 -8.10
CA VAL A 12 0.84 0.22 -8.08
C VAL A 12 1.66 0.04 -9.35
N VAL A 13 2.93 -0.30 -9.18
CA VAL A 13 3.83 -0.48 -10.31
C VAL A 13 4.21 -1.94 -10.54
N GLU A 14 4.04 -2.78 -9.52
CA GLU A 14 4.39 -4.20 -9.66
C GLU A 14 3.65 -5.03 -8.63
N ASN A 15 3.22 -6.22 -9.02
CA ASN A 15 2.66 -7.21 -8.10
C ASN A 15 3.78 -8.07 -7.56
N LEU A 16 3.76 -8.30 -6.26
CA LEU A 16 4.74 -9.12 -5.57
C LEU A 16 4.04 -10.31 -4.94
N PRO A 17 4.77 -11.36 -4.59
CA PRO A 17 4.15 -12.50 -3.91
C PRO A 17 3.64 -12.13 -2.52
N ASN A 18 2.80 -13.00 -1.98
CA ASN A 18 2.22 -12.86 -0.63
C ASN A 18 1.31 -11.65 -0.49
N ALA A 19 0.56 -11.34 -1.55
CA ALA A 19 -0.40 -10.24 -1.58
C ALA A 19 0.27 -8.90 -1.25
N MET A 20 1.47 -8.71 -1.75
CA MET A 20 2.20 -7.47 -1.62
C MET A 20 2.30 -6.78 -2.96
N PHE A 21 2.53 -5.47 -2.91
CA PHE A 21 2.61 -4.65 -4.12
C PHE A 21 3.71 -3.63 -3.96
N LYS A 22 4.37 -3.33 -5.06
CA LYS A 22 5.30 -2.21 -5.11
C LYS A 22 4.51 -0.98 -5.52
N VAL A 23 4.54 0.05 -4.70
CA VAL A 23 3.73 1.25 -4.91
C VAL A 23 4.65 2.45 -4.97
N GLU A 24 4.50 3.26 -6.01
CA GLU A 24 5.27 4.48 -6.17
C GLU A 24 4.43 5.66 -5.69
N LEU A 25 4.95 6.43 -4.76
CA LEU A 25 4.28 7.61 -4.24
C LEU A 25 4.55 8.82 -5.13
N GLU A 26 3.77 9.87 -4.93
CA GLU A 26 3.87 11.06 -5.77
C GLU A 26 5.24 11.74 -5.69
N ASN A 27 5.93 11.57 -4.57
CA ASN A 27 7.26 12.15 -4.41
C ASN A 27 8.36 11.30 -5.03
N GLY A 28 7.99 10.22 -5.74
CA GLY A 28 8.95 9.34 -6.36
C GLY A 28 9.46 8.22 -5.46
N HIS A 29 9.04 8.22 -4.20
CA HIS A 29 9.46 7.19 -3.26
C HIS A 29 8.66 5.91 -3.51
N THR A 30 9.34 4.78 -3.54
CA THR A 30 8.68 3.48 -3.74
C THR A 30 8.63 2.73 -2.42
N ILE A 31 7.46 2.22 -2.08
CA ILE A 31 7.26 1.48 -0.85
C ILE A 31 6.60 0.15 -1.16
N LEU A 32 6.63 -0.73 -0.17
CA LEU A 32 5.93 -2.01 -0.25
C LEU A 32 4.55 -1.85 0.37
N GLY A 33 3.52 -2.15 -0.40
CA GLY A 33 2.15 -2.14 0.09
C GLY A 33 1.65 -3.56 0.29
N HIS A 34 0.82 -3.77 1.31
CA HIS A 34 0.19 -5.05 1.52
C HIS A 34 -1.30 -4.87 1.74
N ILE A 35 -2.05 -5.92 1.44
CA ILE A 35 -3.50 -5.91 1.59
C ILE A 35 -3.83 -6.55 2.93
N SER A 36 -4.75 -5.92 3.67
CA SER A 36 -5.22 -6.51 4.92
C SER A 36 -5.96 -7.82 4.62
N GLY A 37 -6.03 -8.70 5.63
CA GLY A 37 -6.76 -9.94 5.47
C GLY A 37 -8.22 -9.74 5.10
N LYS A 38 -8.82 -8.68 5.64
CA LYS A 38 -10.21 -8.36 5.34
C LYS A 38 -10.41 -8.02 3.86
N MET A 39 -9.49 -7.26 3.29
CA MET A 39 -9.57 -6.90 1.87
C MET A 39 -9.35 -8.11 0.98
N ARG A 40 -8.49 -9.02 1.40
CA ARG A 40 -8.28 -10.26 0.64
C ARG A 40 -9.54 -11.11 0.59
N MET A 41 -10.31 -11.12 1.66
CA MET A 41 -11.56 -11.87 1.71
C MET A 41 -12.61 -11.27 0.79
N ASN A 42 -12.53 -9.99 0.51
CA ASN A 42 -13.47 -9.31 -0.38
C ASN A 42 -13.05 -9.37 -1.85
N TYR A 43 -12.03 -10.13 -2.16
CA TYR A 43 -11.57 -10.34 -3.54
C TYR A 43 -11.23 -9.05 -4.27
N ILE A 44 -10.70 -8.08 -3.55
CA ILE A 44 -10.30 -6.83 -4.17
C ILE A 44 -9.10 -7.11 -5.06
N LYS A 45 -9.26 -6.80 -6.33
CA LYS A 45 -8.23 -7.06 -7.32
C LYS A 45 -7.43 -5.78 -7.56
N ILE A 46 -6.14 -5.84 -7.31
CA ILE A 46 -5.25 -4.72 -7.54
C ILE A 46 -4.25 -5.12 -8.61
N ILE A 47 -4.14 -4.31 -9.63
CA ILE A 47 -3.24 -4.58 -10.76
C ILE A 47 -2.30 -3.39 -10.95
N PRO A 48 -1.15 -3.59 -11.60
CA PRO A 48 -0.27 -2.45 -11.92
C PRO A 48 -1.02 -1.40 -12.71
N GLY A 49 -0.81 -0.15 -12.34
CA GLY A 49 -1.54 0.96 -12.92
C GLY A 49 -2.68 1.47 -12.08
N ASP A 50 -3.09 0.72 -11.06
CA ASP A 50 -4.15 1.16 -10.17
C ASP A 50 -3.61 2.15 -9.15
N ARG A 51 -4.44 3.13 -8.81
CA ARG A 51 -4.15 4.04 -7.70
C ARG A 51 -4.74 3.47 -6.43
N VAL A 52 -3.96 3.51 -5.37
CA VAL A 52 -4.39 2.99 -4.08
C VAL A 52 -4.08 3.98 -2.99
N LYS A 53 -4.86 3.91 -1.92
CA LYS A 53 -4.57 4.66 -0.70
C LYS A 53 -3.91 3.72 0.28
N LEU A 54 -2.87 4.21 0.94
CA LEU A 54 -2.12 3.42 1.90
C LEU A 54 -1.99 4.17 3.21
N GLU A 55 -1.89 3.40 4.27
CA GLU A 55 -1.55 3.92 5.58
C GLU A 55 -0.12 3.51 5.89
N ILE A 56 0.72 4.49 6.15
CA ILE A 56 2.13 4.28 6.43
C ILE A 56 2.38 4.64 7.90
N SER A 57 3.11 3.79 8.60
CA SER A 57 3.55 4.11 9.95
C SER A 57 4.72 5.09 9.88
N PRO A 58 4.75 6.15 10.70
CA PRO A 58 5.92 7.02 10.74
C PRO A 58 7.18 6.32 11.23
N TYR A 59 7.01 5.14 11.84
CA TYR A 59 8.15 4.35 12.30
C TYR A 59 8.70 3.43 11.23
N ASP A 60 7.97 3.26 10.12
CA ASP A 60 8.43 2.44 9.01
C ASP A 60 7.85 2.99 7.71
N LEU A 61 8.59 3.91 7.12
CA LEU A 61 8.12 4.62 5.93
C LEU A 61 8.25 3.80 4.65
N ASN A 62 8.81 2.60 4.74
CA ASN A 62 9.03 1.76 3.56
C ASN A 62 7.91 0.75 3.34
N LYS A 63 6.97 0.67 4.26
CA LYS A 63 5.86 -0.27 4.16
C LYS A 63 4.56 0.44 4.46
N GLY A 64 3.52 0.03 3.75
CA GLY A 64 2.21 0.60 3.97
C GLY A 64 1.15 -0.47 3.84
N ARG A 65 -0.02 -0.18 4.41
CA ARG A 65 -1.18 -1.05 4.30
C ARG A 65 -2.22 -0.37 3.41
N ILE A 66 -2.67 -1.10 2.43
CA ILE A 66 -3.71 -0.62 1.51
C ILE A 66 -5.09 -0.67 2.13
#